data_9177873ce9a188b85303a7ea21edeca3
#
_entry.id   9177873ce9a188b85303a7ea21edeca3
#
_cell.length_a   1.000
_cell.length_b   1.000
_cell.length_c   1.000
_cell.angle_alpha   90.00
_cell.angle_beta   90.00
_cell.angle_gamma   90.00
#
_symmetry.space_group_name_H-M   'P 1'
#
loop_
_entity.id
_entity.type
_entity.pdbx_description
1 polymer ?
#
loop_
_entity_poly.entity_id
_entity_poly.type
_entity_poly.pdbx_seq_one_letter_code
_entity_poly.pdbx_strand_id
1 'polypeptide(L)'
;GEELDASTIDEVLAGADGILVPGGFGQRGVEGKILSAERARTRRIPFLGVCLGLQIAVSEFARHVCGLTGANSTEFDPECAYPVIDLMPDQEDVTDKGGTMRLGAYPCKVVGPLAREAYGEELIYERHRHRYEVNNAFRTQLTGEDGGLIIGGLSPDDRLVEMIELPEGEHPWFVASQAHPEFKSRPTKPAPLFREFVRAAIAHHEGLGRHEIMPVDPATR
;
A
#
# COMPACT_ATOMS: atom_id res chain seq x y z
N GLY A 1 4.12 1.58 -16.83
CA GLY A 1 4.35 2.74 -15.96
C GLY A 1 5.00 3.92 -16.66
N GLU A 2 5.97 3.71 -17.57
CA GLU A 2 6.61 4.81 -18.32
C GLU A 2 5.70 5.44 -19.38
N GLU A 3 4.69 4.73 -19.83
CA GLU A 3 3.72 5.17 -20.83
C GLU A 3 2.48 5.83 -20.20
N LEU A 4 2.37 5.83 -18.87
CA LEU A 4 1.25 6.43 -18.16
C LEU A 4 1.59 7.86 -17.76
N ASP A 5 0.86 8.79 -18.32
CA ASP A 5 0.85 10.21 -17.95
C ASP A 5 -0.60 10.69 -17.73
N ALA A 6 -0.75 11.95 -17.37
CA ALA A 6 -2.07 12.53 -17.07
C ALA A 6 -3.03 12.50 -18.28
N SER A 7 -2.53 12.37 -19.51
CA SER A 7 -3.35 12.33 -20.73
C SER A 7 -3.81 10.92 -21.12
N THR A 8 -3.03 9.90 -20.73
CA THR A 8 -3.25 8.50 -21.13
C THR A 8 -3.82 7.62 -20.02
N ILE A 9 -3.67 8.04 -18.75
CA ILE A 9 -4.05 7.22 -17.58
C ILE A 9 -5.53 6.81 -17.60
N ASP A 10 -6.41 7.71 -17.99
CA ASP A 10 -7.85 7.45 -17.99
C ASP A 10 -8.26 6.45 -19.07
N GLU A 11 -7.59 6.47 -20.24
CA GLU A 11 -7.82 5.50 -21.31
C GLU A 11 -7.28 4.11 -20.93
N VAL A 12 -6.08 4.06 -20.36
CA VAL A 12 -5.43 2.79 -19.98
C VAL A 12 -6.15 2.10 -18.83
N LEU A 13 -6.69 2.86 -17.88
CA LEU A 13 -7.44 2.32 -16.74
C LEU A 13 -8.94 2.24 -16.98
N ALA A 14 -9.41 2.57 -18.21
CA ALA A 14 -10.83 2.46 -18.54
C ALA A 14 -11.34 1.02 -18.36
N GLY A 15 -12.36 0.84 -17.52
CA GLY A 15 -12.95 -0.46 -17.23
C GLY A 15 -12.14 -1.32 -16.26
N ALA A 16 -11.14 -0.77 -15.58
CA ALA A 16 -10.47 -1.48 -14.50
C ALA A 16 -11.33 -1.52 -13.23
N ASP A 17 -11.61 -2.72 -12.74
CA ASP A 17 -12.36 -2.95 -11.51
C ASP A 17 -11.47 -3.07 -10.27
N GLY A 18 -10.17 -3.05 -10.45
CA GLY A 18 -9.19 -3.03 -9.38
C GLY A 18 -7.80 -2.68 -9.91
N ILE A 19 -7.02 -1.97 -9.11
CA ILE A 19 -5.67 -1.53 -9.44
C ILE A 19 -4.70 -2.11 -8.42
N LEU A 20 -3.72 -2.90 -8.89
CA LEU A 20 -2.65 -3.43 -8.06
C LEU A 20 -1.32 -2.81 -8.47
N VAL A 21 -0.64 -2.18 -7.50
CA VAL A 21 0.75 -1.71 -7.67
C VAL A 21 1.68 -2.66 -6.94
N PRO A 22 2.46 -3.48 -7.68
CA PRO A 22 3.33 -4.49 -7.09
C PRO A 22 4.60 -3.92 -6.49
N GLY A 23 5.36 -4.78 -5.82
CA GLY A 23 6.72 -4.51 -5.40
C GLY A 23 7.64 -4.22 -6.59
N GLY A 24 8.71 -3.48 -6.31
CA GLY A 24 9.71 -3.09 -7.30
C GLY A 24 10.82 -2.26 -6.68
N PHE A 25 11.78 -1.89 -7.49
CA PHE A 25 12.92 -1.06 -7.11
C PHE A 25 13.19 -0.03 -8.22
N GLY A 26 13.79 1.09 -7.83
CA GLY A 26 14.24 2.12 -8.74
C GLY A 26 13.13 3.01 -9.30
N GLN A 27 13.55 4.05 -10.01
CA GLN A 27 12.73 5.19 -10.40
C GLN A 27 11.77 4.92 -11.58
N ARG A 28 11.93 3.78 -12.26
CA ARG A 28 11.18 3.49 -13.49
C ARG A 28 9.66 3.46 -13.28
N GLY A 29 8.95 4.36 -13.96
CA GLY A 29 7.50 4.44 -13.98
C GLY A 29 6.87 4.84 -12.64
N VAL A 30 7.61 5.51 -11.75
CA VAL A 30 7.11 5.96 -10.43
C VAL A 30 5.92 6.90 -10.59
N GLU A 31 6.02 7.93 -11.44
CA GLU A 31 4.94 8.90 -11.62
C GLU A 31 3.67 8.25 -12.20
N GLY A 32 3.81 7.32 -13.14
CA GLY A 32 2.65 6.56 -13.65
C GLY A 32 1.99 5.68 -12.58
N LYS A 33 2.75 5.15 -11.63
CA LYS A 33 2.19 4.41 -10.48
C LYS A 33 1.49 5.35 -9.50
N ILE A 34 2.05 6.56 -9.25
CA ILE A 34 1.42 7.60 -8.42
C ILE A 34 0.08 8.02 -9.05
N LEU A 35 0.05 8.30 -10.35
CA LEU A 35 -1.19 8.59 -11.07
C LEU A 35 -2.20 7.43 -10.99
N SER A 36 -1.74 6.18 -11.03
CA SER A 36 -2.63 5.02 -10.89
C SER A 36 -3.24 4.94 -9.48
N ALA A 37 -2.47 5.23 -8.44
CA ALA A 37 -2.97 5.29 -7.07
C ALA A 37 -3.94 6.46 -6.87
N GLU A 38 -3.65 7.63 -7.44
CA GLU A 38 -4.55 8.79 -7.46
C GLU A 38 -5.90 8.44 -8.12
N ARG A 39 -5.87 7.77 -9.28
CA ARG A 39 -7.09 7.35 -9.97
C ARG A 39 -7.88 6.32 -9.18
N ALA A 40 -7.20 5.36 -8.55
CA ALA A 40 -7.84 4.41 -7.64
C ALA A 40 -8.56 5.15 -6.52
N ARG A 41 -7.88 6.06 -5.82
CA ARG A 41 -8.43 6.81 -4.70
C ARG A 41 -9.60 7.71 -5.14
N THR A 42 -9.41 8.55 -6.15
CA THR A 42 -10.40 9.56 -6.56
C THR A 42 -11.61 8.99 -7.25
N ARG A 43 -11.48 7.85 -7.93
CA ARG A 43 -12.57 7.15 -8.62
C ARG A 43 -13.14 5.98 -7.84
N ARG A 44 -12.66 5.76 -6.62
CA ARG A 44 -13.09 4.68 -5.72
C ARG A 44 -12.94 3.29 -6.33
N ILE A 45 -11.90 3.10 -7.17
CA ILE A 45 -11.55 1.79 -7.74
C ILE A 45 -10.71 1.03 -6.71
N PRO A 46 -11.09 -0.20 -6.31
CA PRO A 46 -10.33 -1.01 -5.38
C PRO A 46 -8.83 -1.01 -5.66
N PHE A 47 -8.03 -0.76 -4.62
CA PHE A 47 -6.58 -0.61 -4.72
C PHE A 47 -5.85 -1.55 -3.76
N LEU A 48 -4.80 -2.19 -4.26
CA LEU A 48 -3.83 -2.92 -3.44
C LEU A 48 -2.41 -2.49 -3.79
N GLY A 49 -1.70 -1.92 -2.81
CA GLY A 49 -0.27 -1.63 -2.90
C GLY A 49 0.57 -2.68 -2.19
N VAL A 50 1.63 -3.19 -2.84
CA VAL A 50 2.56 -4.16 -2.26
C VAL A 50 3.97 -3.59 -2.28
N CYS A 51 4.64 -3.53 -1.14
CA CYS A 51 6.00 -3.03 -0.94
C CYS A 51 6.18 -1.62 -1.55
N LEU A 52 6.79 -1.49 -2.73
CA LEU A 52 6.83 -0.22 -3.47
C LEU A 52 5.42 0.37 -3.64
N GLY A 53 4.39 -0.45 -3.83
CA GLY A 53 3.01 0.00 -3.97
C GLY A 53 2.47 0.73 -2.73
N LEU A 54 2.89 0.36 -1.52
CA LEU A 54 2.61 1.13 -0.31
C LEU A 54 3.30 2.50 -0.36
N GLN A 55 4.58 2.54 -0.71
CA GLN A 55 5.37 3.77 -0.77
C GLN A 55 4.80 4.74 -1.81
N ILE A 56 4.34 4.23 -2.93
CA ILE A 56 3.63 4.99 -3.97
C ILE A 56 2.31 5.57 -3.41
N ALA A 57 1.51 4.78 -2.71
CA ALA A 57 0.24 5.23 -2.14
C ALA A 57 0.46 6.33 -1.07
N VAL A 58 1.50 6.20 -0.23
CA VAL A 58 1.87 7.22 0.75
C VAL A 58 2.33 8.50 0.06
N SER A 59 3.17 8.41 -0.97
CA SER A 59 3.65 9.58 -1.71
C SER A 59 2.52 10.28 -2.45
N GLU A 60 1.60 9.53 -3.05
CA GLU A 60 0.40 10.07 -3.69
C GLU A 60 -0.46 10.85 -2.70
N PHE A 61 -0.77 10.21 -1.57
CA PHE A 61 -1.62 10.79 -0.53
C PHE A 61 -1.00 12.05 0.07
N ALA A 62 0.30 12.02 0.35
CA ALA A 62 1.04 13.17 0.83
C ALA A 62 0.97 14.35 -0.13
N ARG A 63 1.12 14.11 -1.46
CA ARG A 63 1.07 15.16 -2.48
C ARG A 63 -0.31 15.77 -2.64
N HIS A 64 -1.33 14.93 -2.76
CA HIS A 64 -2.63 15.37 -3.27
C HIS A 64 -3.68 15.54 -2.17
N VAL A 65 -3.49 14.97 -1.00
CA VAL A 65 -4.40 15.12 0.14
C VAL A 65 -3.79 15.99 1.23
N CYS A 66 -2.53 15.69 1.63
CA CYS A 66 -1.87 16.47 2.69
C CYS A 66 -1.24 17.79 2.19
N GLY A 67 -1.26 18.07 0.87
CA GLY A 67 -0.70 19.29 0.30
C GLY A 67 0.83 19.38 0.33
N LEU A 68 1.53 18.27 0.56
CA LEU A 68 3.00 18.18 0.56
C LEU A 68 3.51 18.05 -0.88
N THR A 69 3.40 19.14 -1.65
CA THR A 69 3.78 19.15 -3.06
C THR A 69 5.21 18.67 -3.27
N GLY A 70 5.40 17.66 -4.12
CA GLY A 70 6.71 17.04 -4.38
C GLY A 70 7.15 16.01 -3.34
N ALA A 71 6.24 15.57 -2.43
CA ALA A 71 6.53 14.46 -1.52
C ALA A 71 6.98 13.22 -2.30
N ASN A 72 8.03 12.57 -1.84
CA ASN A 72 8.66 11.47 -2.57
C ASN A 72 9.40 10.51 -1.62
N SER A 73 9.97 9.48 -2.20
CA SER A 73 10.97 8.60 -1.57
C SER A 73 12.37 9.12 -1.88
N THR A 74 13.26 9.12 -0.88
CA THR A 74 14.68 9.42 -1.08
C THR A 74 15.39 8.36 -1.94
N GLU A 75 14.76 7.21 -2.20
CA GLU A 75 15.24 6.26 -3.22
C GLU A 75 15.20 6.85 -4.63
N PHE A 76 14.20 7.69 -4.92
CA PHE A 76 13.95 8.23 -6.26
C PHE A 76 14.45 9.66 -6.42
N ASP A 77 14.32 10.46 -5.36
CA ASP A 77 14.75 11.85 -5.28
C ASP A 77 15.35 12.12 -3.90
N PRO A 78 16.67 11.99 -3.75
CA PRO A 78 17.36 12.23 -2.48
C PRO A 78 17.23 13.67 -1.94
N GLU A 79 16.89 14.62 -2.81
CA GLU A 79 16.77 16.05 -2.47
C GLU A 79 15.30 16.49 -2.38
N CYS A 80 14.34 15.56 -2.36
CA CYS A 80 12.92 15.91 -2.30
C CYS A 80 12.58 16.70 -1.02
N ALA A 81 11.71 17.71 -1.18
CA ALA A 81 11.33 18.60 -0.07
C ALA A 81 10.62 17.89 1.08
N TYR A 82 9.91 16.82 0.79
CA TYR A 82 9.14 16.03 1.76
C TYR A 82 9.45 14.55 1.57
N PRO A 83 10.50 14.01 2.22
CA PRO A 83 10.89 12.60 2.16
C PRO A 83 9.94 11.74 3.01
N VAL A 84 8.72 11.54 2.51
CA VAL A 84 7.68 10.74 3.21
C VAL A 84 7.99 9.25 3.25
N ILE A 85 8.90 8.82 2.36
CA ILE A 85 9.52 7.49 2.36
C ILE A 85 11.04 7.71 2.43
N ASP A 86 11.69 7.09 3.42
CA ASP A 86 13.10 7.33 3.69
C ASP A 86 13.79 6.10 4.27
N LEU A 87 15.11 6.15 4.35
CA LEU A 87 15.89 5.18 5.12
C LEU A 87 15.63 5.38 6.61
N MET A 88 15.64 4.29 7.37
CA MET A 88 15.63 4.40 8.82
C MET A 88 16.99 4.93 9.31
N PRO A 89 17.02 5.74 10.39
CA PRO A 89 18.27 6.29 10.93
C PRO A 89 19.35 5.23 11.21
N ASP A 90 18.94 4.04 11.62
CA ASP A 90 19.85 2.91 11.90
C ASP A 90 20.46 2.32 10.60
N GLN A 91 20.03 2.77 9.43
CA GLN A 91 20.49 2.27 8.11
C GLN A 91 21.33 3.29 7.34
N GLU A 92 21.37 4.55 7.76
CA GLU A 92 22.06 5.63 7.07
C GLU A 92 23.58 5.45 7.04
N ASP A 93 24.17 4.90 8.10
CA ASP A 93 25.63 4.73 8.25
C ASP A 93 26.16 3.39 7.69
N VAL A 94 25.30 2.53 7.14
CA VAL A 94 25.72 1.21 6.66
C VAL A 94 26.17 1.27 5.20
N THR A 95 27.46 1.16 4.97
CA THR A 95 28.08 1.18 3.63
C THR A 95 27.83 -0.08 2.80
N ASP A 96 27.55 -1.21 3.44
CA ASP A 96 27.17 -2.46 2.76
C ASP A 96 25.65 -2.48 2.51
N LYS A 97 25.27 -2.12 1.29
CA LYS A 97 23.86 -2.05 0.86
C LYS A 97 23.05 -3.36 1.02
N GLY A 98 23.71 -4.51 1.14
CA GLY A 98 23.06 -5.79 1.44
C GLY A 98 22.61 -5.92 2.91
N GLY A 99 23.36 -5.31 3.85
CA GLY A 99 23.11 -5.38 5.29
C GLY A 99 21.99 -4.49 5.81
N THR A 100 21.51 -3.50 5.02
CA THR A 100 20.44 -2.58 5.42
C THR A 100 19.05 -3.05 5.05
N MET A 101 18.92 -4.13 4.29
CA MET A 101 17.63 -4.61 3.81
C MET A 101 16.87 -5.37 4.91
N ARG A 102 15.63 -4.99 5.17
CA ARG A 102 14.71 -5.87 5.90
C ARG A 102 14.40 -7.07 5.00
N LEU A 103 14.89 -8.22 5.39
CA LEU A 103 14.81 -9.46 4.62
C LEU A 103 14.30 -10.60 5.48
N GLY A 104 13.23 -11.25 5.05
CA GLY A 104 12.64 -12.39 5.76
C GLY A 104 11.29 -12.07 6.40
N ALA A 105 10.85 -12.94 7.32
CA ALA A 105 9.56 -12.81 7.99
C ALA A 105 9.69 -11.92 9.24
N TYR A 106 8.82 -10.92 9.32
CA TYR A 106 8.73 -10.00 10.46
C TYR A 106 7.30 -9.96 11.00
N PRO A 107 7.14 -9.77 12.31
CA PRO A 107 5.83 -9.62 12.94
C PRO A 107 5.23 -8.25 12.62
N CYS A 108 3.91 -8.24 12.42
CA CYS A 108 3.11 -7.03 12.24
C CYS A 108 1.88 -7.11 13.13
N LYS A 109 1.67 -6.10 13.97
CA LYS A 109 0.40 -5.88 14.69
C LYS A 109 -0.62 -5.32 13.69
N VAL A 110 -1.73 -6.03 13.52
CA VAL A 110 -2.83 -5.61 12.66
C VAL A 110 -3.76 -4.70 13.47
N VAL A 111 -3.84 -3.44 13.08
CA VAL A 111 -4.55 -2.41 13.86
C VAL A 111 -5.70 -1.75 13.11
N GLY A 112 -5.64 -1.65 11.77
CA GLY A 112 -6.69 -1.05 10.96
C GLY A 112 -7.87 -1.99 10.70
N PRO A 113 -9.08 -1.45 10.47
CA PRO A 113 -10.30 -2.23 10.31
C PRO A 113 -10.27 -3.16 9.10
N LEU A 114 -9.85 -2.68 7.91
CA LEU A 114 -9.83 -3.51 6.70
C LEU A 114 -8.77 -4.62 6.78
N ALA A 115 -7.60 -4.29 7.35
CA ALA A 115 -6.55 -5.27 7.58
C ALA A 115 -7.00 -6.34 8.61
N ARG A 116 -7.67 -5.94 9.69
CA ARG A 116 -8.23 -6.89 10.69
C ARG A 116 -9.28 -7.81 10.08
N GLU A 117 -10.17 -7.28 9.27
CA GLU A 117 -11.16 -8.11 8.55
C GLU A 117 -10.46 -9.11 7.63
N ALA A 118 -9.45 -8.67 6.86
CA ALA A 118 -8.75 -9.53 5.92
C ALA A 118 -8.00 -10.68 6.60
N TYR A 119 -7.25 -10.38 7.67
CA TYR A 119 -6.38 -11.36 8.33
C TYR A 119 -7.10 -12.16 9.42
N GLY A 120 -8.04 -11.55 10.16
CA GLY A 120 -8.71 -12.18 11.30
C GLY A 120 -7.79 -12.45 12.50
N GLU A 121 -6.59 -11.89 12.51
CA GLU A 121 -5.55 -12.09 13.52
C GLU A 121 -4.98 -10.74 13.95
N GLU A 122 -4.62 -10.58 15.22
CA GLU A 122 -4.03 -9.33 15.76
C GLU A 122 -2.53 -9.23 15.49
N LEU A 123 -1.85 -10.35 15.38
CA LEU A 123 -0.42 -10.45 15.09
C LEU A 123 -0.18 -11.43 13.96
N ILE A 124 0.41 -10.93 12.88
CA ILE A 124 0.76 -11.72 11.71
C ILE A 124 2.26 -11.69 11.45
N TYR A 125 2.74 -12.60 10.63
CA TYR A 125 4.13 -12.62 10.17
C TYR A 125 4.11 -12.55 8.66
N GLU A 126 4.67 -11.48 8.08
CA GLU A 126 4.80 -11.31 6.64
C GLU A 126 6.25 -11.17 6.21
N ARG A 127 6.53 -11.47 4.93
CA ARG A 127 7.89 -11.42 4.41
C ARG A 127 8.20 -10.05 3.82
N HIS A 128 9.40 -9.56 4.10
CA HIS A 128 9.89 -8.26 3.67
C HIS A 128 11.13 -8.40 2.77
N ARG A 129 11.28 -7.43 1.86
CA ARG A 129 12.46 -7.26 1.02
C ARG A 129 12.55 -5.80 0.57
N HIS A 130 12.92 -4.90 1.49
CA HIS A 130 13.03 -3.47 1.21
C HIS A 130 13.98 -2.79 2.20
N ARG A 131 14.37 -1.55 1.91
CA ARG A 131 15.19 -0.69 2.77
C ARG A 131 14.44 0.53 3.25
N TYR A 132 13.62 1.11 2.36
CA TYR A 132 12.89 2.33 2.59
C TYR A 132 11.60 2.05 3.33
N GLU A 133 11.27 2.96 4.24
CA GLU A 133 10.12 2.86 5.14
C GLU A 133 9.32 4.17 5.13
N VAL A 134 8.10 4.14 5.61
CA VAL A 134 7.32 5.36 5.86
C VAL A 134 8.05 6.20 6.92
N ASN A 135 8.35 7.44 6.57
CA ASN A 135 9.07 8.36 7.47
C ASN A 135 8.14 8.84 8.60
N ASN A 136 8.47 8.49 9.84
CA ASN A 136 7.70 8.83 11.02
C ASN A 136 7.56 10.36 11.25
N ALA A 137 8.46 11.18 10.70
CA ALA A 137 8.34 12.64 10.79
C ALA A 137 7.06 13.18 10.13
N PHE A 138 6.52 12.47 9.15
CA PHE A 138 5.29 12.84 8.44
C PHE A 138 4.05 12.04 8.89
N ARG A 139 4.20 11.11 9.81
CA ARG A 139 3.12 10.20 10.22
C ARG A 139 1.86 10.96 10.69
N THR A 140 2.01 11.98 11.53
CA THR A 140 0.89 12.79 12.01
C THR A 140 0.17 13.53 10.88
N GLN A 141 0.92 14.04 9.90
CA GLN A 141 0.32 14.72 8.73
C GLN A 141 -0.42 13.75 7.82
N LEU A 142 0.09 12.53 7.66
CA LEU A 142 -0.52 11.47 6.85
C LEU A 142 -1.80 10.92 7.49
N THR A 143 -1.86 10.86 8.85
CA THR A 143 -2.97 10.26 9.59
C THR A 143 -3.92 11.27 10.22
N GLY A 144 -3.88 12.55 9.78
CA GLY A 144 -4.58 13.69 10.40
C GLY A 144 -6.05 13.48 10.79
N GLU A 145 -6.60 14.41 11.58
CA GLU A 145 -7.94 14.31 12.17
C GLU A 145 -9.09 14.40 11.15
N ASP A 146 -8.83 14.95 9.96
CA ASP A 146 -9.84 15.24 8.93
C ASP A 146 -9.88 14.18 7.80
N GLY A 147 -9.74 12.89 8.10
CA GLY A 147 -9.86 11.83 7.10
C GLY A 147 -8.53 11.44 6.45
N GLY A 148 -7.49 11.36 7.24
CA GLY A 148 -6.17 10.89 6.81
C GLY A 148 -6.09 9.39 6.55
N LEU A 149 -4.90 8.93 6.20
CA LEU A 149 -4.61 7.50 6.13
C LEU A 149 -4.84 6.85 7.50
N ILE A 150 -5.44 5.68 7.50
CA ILE A 150 -5.49 4.81 8.66
C ILE A 150 -4.24 3.92 8.63
N ILE A 151 -3.56 3.80 9.76
CA ILE A 151 -2.52 2.80 9.92
C ILE A 151 -3.20 1.43 10.01
N GLY A 152 -2.98 0.59 9.02
CA GLY A 152 -3.51 -0.77 8.96
C GLY A 152 -2.69 -1.77 9.75
N GLY A 153 -1.38 -1.55 9.83
CA GLY A 153 -0.44 -2.41 10.56
C GLY A 153 0.81 -1.70 11.02
N LEU A 154 1.37 -2.17 12.11
CA LEU A 154 2.58 -1.64 12.75
C LEU A 154 3.55 -2.75 13.13
N SER A 155 4.85 -2.43 13.17
CA SER A 155 5.81 -3.26 13.87
C SER A 155 5.45 -3.39 15.37
N PRO A 156 5.89 -4.45 16.08
CA PRO A 156 5.54 -4.66 17.49
C PRO A 156 5.90 -3.51 18.43
N ASP A 157 6.92 -2.73 18.11
CA ASP A 157 7.39 -1.55 18.83
C ASP A 157 6.74 -0.23 18.37
N ASP A 158 5.76 -0.30 17.46
CA ASP A 158 5.03 0.81 16.85
C ASP A 158 5.88 1.79 16.02
N ARG A 159 7.14 1.44 15.74
CA ARG A 159 8.08 2.30 15.01
C ARG A 159 7.86 2.30 13.50
N LEU A 160 7.48 1.16 12.91
CA LEU A 160 7.36 1.00 11.47
C LEU A 160 5.90 0.88 11.06
N VAL A 161 5.52 1.58 10.00
CA VAL A 161 4.22 1.45 9.36
C VAL A 161 4.28 0.29 8.36
N GLU A 162 3.58 -0.79 8.69
CA GLU A 162 3.57 -2.01 7.89
C GLU A 162 2.41 -2.08 6.90
N MET A 163 1.28 -1.45 7.23
CA MET A 163 0.12 -1.34 6.34
C MET A 163 -0.56 0.01 6.53
N ILE A 164 -1.15 0.49 5.45
CA ILE A 164 -2.03 1.66 5.42
C ILE A 164 -3.35 1.28 4.75
N GLU A 165 -4.41 2.02 5.10
CA GLU A 165 -5.72 1.90 4.46
C GLU A 165 -6.45 3.24 4.48
N LEU A 166 -7.44 3.41 3.60
CA LEU A 166 -8.41 4.51 3.67
C LEU A 166 -9.65 4.06 4.43
N PRO A 167 -10.38 5.00 5.07
CA PRO A 167 -11.65 4.70 5.71
C PRO A 167 -12.63 4.05 4.73
N GLU A 168 -13.28 2.97 5.14
CA GLU A 168 -14.25 2.25 4.29
C GLU A 168 -15.42 3.14 3.82
N GLY A 169 -15.83 4.11 4.64
CA GLY A 169 -16.84 5.11 4.26
C GLY A 169 -16.41 6.02 3.10
N GLU A 170 -15.10 6.24 2.93
CA GLU A 170 -14.53 7.05 1.87
C GLU A 170 -14.14 6.23 0.64
N HIS A 171 -13.65 5.00 0.84
CA HIS A 171 -13.20 4.15 -0.24
C HIS A 171 -13.56 2.67 0.01
N PRO A 172 -14.10 1.93 -1.00
CA PRO A 172 -14.56 0.56 -0.81
C PRO A 172 -13.46 -0.42 -0.41
N TRP A 173 -12.25 -0.24 -0.92
CA TRP A 173 -11.06 -1.01 -0.57
C TRP A 173 -9.80 -0.29 -1.06
N PHE A 174 -9.10 0.37 -0.17
CA PHE A 174 -7.78 0.95 -0.45
C PHE A 174 -6.83 0.50 0.64
N VAL A 175 -6.02 -0.50 0.36
CA VAL A 175 -5.09 -1.10 1.33
C VAL A 175 -3.72 -1.22 0.69
N ALA A 176 -2.68 -0.95 1.45
CA ALA A 176 -1.32 -1.22 1.01
C ALA A 176 -0.47 -1.80 2.14
N SER A 177 0.44 -2.70 1.79
CA SER A 177 1.34 -3.40 2.71
C SER A 177 2.80 -3.20 2.30
N GLN A 178 3.66 -2.91 3.28
CA GLN A 178 5.11 -2.86 3.07
C GLN A 178 5.71 -4.26 2.85
N ALA A 179 5.04 -5.27 3.34
CA ALA A 179 5.42 -6.67 3.15
C ALA A 179 5.07 -7.19 1.75
N HIS A 180 5.49 -8.42 1.48
CA HIS A 180 5.27 -9.17 0.26
C HIS A 180 4.35 -10.39 0.51
N PRO A 181 3.02 -10.22 0.59
CA PRO A 181 2.08 -11.32 0.83
C PRO A 181 2.11 -12.38 -0.28
N GLU A 182 2.59 -12.05 -1.49
CA GLU A 182 2.75 -13.01 -2.59
C GLU A 182 3.70 -14.16 -2.26
N PHE A 183 4.67 -13.95 -1.39
CA PHE A 183 5.61 -15.02 -1.00
C PHE A 183 4.96 -16.11 -0.15
N LYS A 184 3.82 -15.82 0.47
CA LYS A 184 3.05 -16.79 1.27
C LYS A 184 1.77 -17.25 0.58
N SER A 185 1.34 -16.57 -0.48
CA SER A 185 0.14 -16.90 -1.24
C SER A 185 0.30 -18.22 -2.01
N ARG A 186 -0.79 -18.97 -2.11
CA ARG A 186 -0.89 -20.22 -2.88
C ARG A 186 -2.22 -20.25 -3.62
N PRO A 187 -2.34 -20.96 -4.75
CA PRO A 187 -3.59 -21.06 -5.51
C PRO A 187 -4.77 -21.57 -4.67
N THR A 188 -4.52 -22.49 -3.76
CA THR A 188 -5.54 -23.08 -2.86
C THR A 188 -5.66 -22.35 -1.53
N LYS A 189 -4.76 -21.41 -1.23
CA LYS A 189 -4.76 -20.58 -0.02
C LYS A 189 -4.21 -19.20 -0.36
N PRO A 190 -4.99 -18.35 -1.03
CA PRO A 190 -4.55 -17.00 -1.38
C PRO A 190 -4.27 -16.20 -0.11
N ALA A 191 -3.25 -15.33 -0.18
CA ALA A 191 -2.97 -14.43 0.93
C ALA A 191 -4.19 -13.51 1.17
N PRO A 192 -4.50 -13.19 2.45
CA PRO A 192 -5.70 -12.45 2.82
C PRO A 192 -5.92 -11.15 2.03
N LEU A 193 -4.89 -10.33 1.86
CA LEU A 193 -5.01 -9.07 1.13
C LEU A 193 -5.37 -9.26 -0.35
N PHE A 194 -4.85 -10.31 -1.02
CA PHE A 194 -5.23 -10.62 -2.39
C PHE A 194 -6.68 -11.09 -2.49
N ARG A 195 -7.11 -11.94 -1.56
CA ARG A 195 -8.49 -12.43 -1.51
C ARG A 195 -9.48 -11.27 -1.39
N GLU A 196 -9.25 -10.37 -0.43
CA GLU A 196 -10.16 -9.24 -0.20
C GLU A 196 -10.08 -8.19 -1.30
N PHE A 197 -8.92 -7.97 -1.89
CA PHE A 197 -8.78 -7.11 -3.08
C PHE A 197 -9.61 -7.63 -4.26
N VAL A 198 -9.50 -8.91 -4.58
CA VAL A 198 -10.30 -9.52 -5.67
C VAL A 198 -11.79 -9.48 -5.35
N ARG A 199 -12.18 -9.73 -4.09
CA ARG A 199 -13.57 -9.59 -3.63
C ARG A 199 -14.10 -8.17 -3.85
N ALA A 200 -13.30 -7.15 -3.50
CA ALA A 200 -13.67 -5.76 -3.71
C ALA A 200 -13.76 -5.41 -5.21
N ALA A 201 -12.85 -5.94 -6.04
CA ALA A 201 -12.89 -5.74 -7.48
C ALA A 201 -14.14 -6.37 -8.13
N ILE A 202 -14.54 -7.56 -7.69
CA ILE A 202 -15.81 -8.19 -8.13
C ILE A 202 -17.01 -7.32 -7.72
N ALA A 203 -17.04 -6.85 -6.47
CA ALA A 203 -18.11 -5.97 -6.00
C ALA A 203 -18.20 -4.68 -6.83
N HIS A 204 -17.06 -4.08 -7.14
CA HIS A 204 -16.98 -2.89 -8.00
C HIS A 204 -17.55 -3.17 -9.39
N HIS A 205 -17.17 -4.29 -10.01
CA HIS A 205 -17.68 -4.72 -11.33
C HIS A 205 -19.19 -4.91 -11.34
N GLU A 206 -19.74 -5.54 -10.30
CA GLU A 206 -21.17 -5.82 -10.16
C GLU A 206 -21.99 -4.61 -9.68
N GLY A 207 -21.35 -3.51 -9.30
CA GLY A 207 -22.02 -2.34 -8.71
C GLY A 207 -22.61 -2.61 -7.33
N LEU A 208 -22.02 -3.55 -6.58
CA LEU A 208 -22.44 -4.00 -5.24
C LEU A 208 -21.52 -3.46 -4.16
N GLY A 209 -21.98 -3.51 -2.91
CA GLY A 209 -21.12 -3.33 -1.75
C GLY A 209 -20.19 -4.54 -1.55
N ARG A 210 -18.97 -4.32 -1.08
CA ARG A 210 -17.98 -5.40 -0.84
C ARG A 210 -18.52 -6.52 0.05
N HIS A 211 -19.35 -6.20 1.05
CA HIS A 211 -19.95 -7.17 1.98
C HIS A 211 -21.11 -7.98 1.36
N GLU A 212 -21.63 -7.57 0.19
CA GLU A 212 -22.66 -8.31 -0.54
C GLU A 212 -22.06 -9.48 -1.32
N ILE A 213 -20.75 -9.47 -1.57
CA ILE A 213 -20.03 -10.60 -2.19
C ILE A 213 -19.68 -11.61 -1.10
N MET A 214 -20.22 -12.83 -1.24
CA MET A 214 -19.96 -13.93 -0.31
C MET A 214 -18.45 -14.21 -0.22
N PRO A 215 -17.90 -14.39 1.00
CA PRO A 215 -16.51 -14.83 1.14
C PRO A 215 -16.33 -16.19 0.44
N VAL A 216 -15.27 -16.31 -0.32
CA VAL A 216 -14.88 -17.63 -0.85
C VAL A 216 -14.37 -18.45 0.34
N ASP A 217 -15.20 -19.39 0.82
CA ASP A 217 -14.77 -20.32 1.87
C ASP A 217 -13.66 -21.22 1.34
N PRO A 218 -12.43 -21.13 1.86
CA PRO A 218 -11.34 -22.00 1.43
C PRO A 218 -11.57 -23.47 1.74
N ALA A 219 -12.57 -23.83 2.56
CA ALA A 219 -12.92 -25.20 2.91
C ALA A 219 -13.93 -25.85 1.94
N THR A 220 -14.48 -25.13 0.97
CA THR A 220 -15.51 -25.65 0.05
C THR A 220 -14.96 -26.13 -1.30
N ARG A 221 -13.67 -26.47 -1.40
CA ARG A 221 -13.09 -27.12 -2.58
C ARG A 221 -12.31 -28.39 -2.21
#